data_bf3a5202e9a22f243decaa91f0876d9a
#
_entry.id   bf3a5202e9a22f243decaa91f0876d9a
#
_cell.length_a   1.000
_cell.length_b   1.000
_cell.length_c   1.000
_cell.angle_alpha   90.00
_cell.angle_beta   90.00
_cell.angle_gamma   90.00
#
_symmetry.space_group_name_H-M   'P 1'
#
loop_
_entity.id
_entity.type
_entity.pdbx_description
1 polymer ?
#
loop_
_entity_poly.entity_id
_entity_poly.type
_entity_poly.pdbx_seq_one_letter_code
_entity_poly.pdbx_strand_id
1 'polypeptide(L)'
;LVRSRGLGDVYKRQVVAANYLINKLPDKWHYYTSTTPYSFGHIGPEYVQYLSGTCREVTDFAVYLFRALGIPCAIDFVPVRSYVNAGHFWLVAWDKTGEAYMANFPENLGMVRKNWWYRWDDSPKVYRYTFDINKELYEQMAKYNEKVYSFWSLPKFMDVTYEYAYSFEKELVIPLEKLYRNQCSGRIAYLCVTNRDNWIPVDWTEFDAQHLAFRNVRRGTLMRVATYENGTLNFLTDPFYVDKQKKEQHYFSIEGNTQDVVLYAKCNIEGENMFRDRMIGGVFEGSNQLDFAVSDTLFIIQCKPDRLNTTVRSSSNKEYRYIRYVGPPGGLCNVAEVAFYEKNDTLPLSGKIIGTPGCYQHDGTHEYTNVFDGKTWTSFDYFKFSGGWAGLDLGRKVQIDRIVYTPRNRDNYIRPGDIYELYYCDRYWKSAGRIKSTVDSLVYRGIPQNVLLFLRNHTRGVDERVFVYEKGEQLWK
;
A
#
# COMPACT_ATOMS: atom_id res chain seq x y z
N LEU A 1 -20.64 37.00 19.56
CA LEU A 1 -20.53 37.61 18.22
C LEU A 1 -19.44 38.67 18.25
N VAL A 2 -18.20 38.29 18.00
CA VAL A 2 -17.09 39.24 17.86
C VAL A 2 -17.05 39.63 16.37
N ARG A 3 -17.50 40.84 16.08
CA ARG A 3 -17.21 41.51 14.81
C ARG A 3 -15.72 41.82 14.79
N SER A 4 -14.90 41.02 14.12
CA SER A 4 -13.47 41.23 14.05
C SER A 4 -13.08 42.04 12.82
N ARG A 5 -12.29 43.05 13.04
CA ARG A 5 -11.40 43.64 12.04
C ARG A 5 -10.37 42.56 11.68
N GLY A 6 -10.32 42.09 10.44
CA GLY A 6 -9.30 41.15 9.96
C GLY A 6 -9.81 39.72 9.69
N LEU A 7 -10.93 39.58 9.00
CA LEU A 7 -11.41 38.26 8.51
C LEU A 7 -10.35 37.44 7.74
N GLY A 8 -9.28 38.09 7.25
CA GLY A 8 -8.19 37.48 6.53
C GLY A 8 -7.37 36.48 7.32
N ASP A 9 -7.05 36.80 8.54
CA ASP A 9 -6.30 35.95 9.45
C ASP A 9 -7.17 34.91 10.16
N VAL A 10 -8.48 35.15 10.26
CA VAL A 10 -9.39 34.26 10.97
C VAL A 10 -9.57 32.94 10.23
N TYR A 11 -9.66 32.93 8.88
CA TYR A 11 -9.82 31.70 8.13
C TYR A 11 -8.53 30.85 8.08
N LYS A 12 -7.36 31.47 7.94
CA LYS A 12 -6.09 30.75 8.15
C LYS A 12 -6.01 30.20 9.58
N ARG A 13 -6.42 30.97 10.57
CA ARG A 13 -6.47 30.55 11.96
C ARG A 13 -7.53 29.48 12.21
N GLN A 14 -8.65 29.49 11.49
CA GLN A 14 -9.69 28.46 11.59
C GLN A 14 -9.21 27.11 11.04
N VAL A 15 -8.57 27.07 9.87
CA VAL A 15 -7.96 25.85 9.34
C VAL A 15 -6.86 25.36 10.29
N VAL A 16 -6.02 26.25 10.81
CA VAL A 16 -4.98 25.92 11.81
C VAL A 16 -5.61 25.43 13.13
N ALA A 17 -6.69 26.06 13.58
CA ALA A 17 -7.40 25.63 14.80
C ALA A 17 -8.10 24.29 14.63
N ALA A 18 -8.73 24.06 13.48
CA ALA A 18 -9.32 22.79 13.14
C ALA A 18 -8.23 21.70 13.04
N ASN A 19 -7.09 22.01 12.44
CA ASN A 19 -5.90 21.18 12.47
C ASN A 19 -5.46 20.81 13.87
N TYR A 20 -5.36 21.80 14.74
CA TYR A 20 -4.97 21.58 16.13
C TYR A 20 -5.94 20.67 16.85
N LEU A 21 -7.24 20.87 16.67
CA LEU A 21 -8.28 20.04 17.29
C LEU A 21 -8.21 18.59 16.74
N ILE A 22 -8.07 18.44 15.45
CA ILE A 22 -7.97 17.14 14.79
C ILE A 22 -6.69 16.40 15.23
N ASN A 23 -5.56 17.09 15.33
CA ASN A 23 -4.30 16.50 15.81
C ASN A 23 -4.32 16.11 17.29
N LYS A 24 -5.32 16.55 18.06
CA LYS A 24 -5.56 16.12 19.43
C LYS A 24 -6.43 14.87 19.55
N LEU A 25 -7.04 14.45 18.46
CA LEU A 25 -7.94 13.29 18.43
C LEU A 25 -7.24 11.94 18.19
N PRO A 26 -6.06 11.83 17.50
CA PRO A 26 -5.43 10.55 17.19
C PRO A 26 -5.21 9.65 18.40
N ASP A 27 -4.88 10.21 19.57
CA ASP A 27 -4.68 9.45 20.80
C ASP A 27 -5.97 8.75 21.31
N LYS A 28 -7.11 9.09 20.74
CA LYS A 28 -8.42 8.55 21.11
C LYS A 28 -9.12 7.83 19.96
N TRP A 29 -8.62 7.95 18.73
CA TRP A 29 -9.23 7.32 17.58
C TRP A 29 -8.74 5.89 17.42
N HIS A 30 -9.68 4.93 17.43
CA HIS A 30 -9.39 3.54 17.12
C HIS A 30 -9.48 3.29 15.62
N TYR A 31 -8.35 3.24 14.95
CA TYR A 31 -8.28 3.02 13.52
C TYR A 31 -8.37 1.52 13.18
N TYR A 32 -9.35 1.14 12.36
CA TYR A 32 -9.46 -0.21 11.84
C TYR A 32 -8.76 -0.31 10.50
N THR A 33 -7.85 -1.25 10.39
CA THR A 33 -7.17 -1.58 9.12
C THR A 33 -7.88 -2.71 8.36
N SER A 34 -8.75 -3.47 9.03
CA SER A 34 -9.53 -4.54 8.41
C SER A 34 -10.84 -4.00 7.85
N THR A 35 -11.25 -4.57 6.73
CA THR A 35 -12.60 -4.44 6.20
C THR A 35 -13.61 -4.93 7.23
N THR A 36 -14.04 -4.06 8.11
CA THR A 36 -15.24 -4.36 8.90
C THR A 36 -16.39 -4.53 7.92
N PRO A 37 -17.29 -5.50 8.14
CA PRO A 37 -18.46 -5.72 7.27
C PRO A 37 -19.45 -4.54 7.27
N TYR A 38 -19.15 -3.47 7.96
CA TYR A 38 -19.96 -2.27 8.10
C TYR A 38 -19.55 -1.17 7.11
N SER A 39 -19.78 -1.41 5.84
CA SER A 39 -19.74 -0.33 4.85
C SER A 39 -21.12 0.31 4.71
N PHE A 40 -21.55 1.04 5.72
CA PHE A 40 -22.85 1.73 5.72
C PHE A 40 -22.87 3.08 5.00
N GLY A 41 -21.92 3.35 4.12
CA GLY A 41 -21.85 4.68 3.55
C GLY A 41 -21.23 5.68 4.54
N HIS A 42 -21.66 6.93 4.49
CA HIS A 42 -21.24 7.95 5.46
C HIS A 42 -21.87 7.70 6.83
N ILE A 43 -21.06 7.80 7.90
CA ILE A 43 -21.59 7.71 9.26
C ILE A 43 -22.33 9.00 9.62
N GLY A 44 -23.42 8.86 10.38
CA GLY A 44 -24.10 10.00 10.98
C GLY A 44 -23.32 10.57 12.18
N PRO A 45 -23.61 11.83 12.59
CA PRO A 45 -22.91 12.50 13.70
C PRO A 45 -23.02 11.76 15.03
N GLU A 46 -24.05 10.97 15.22
CA GLU A 46 -24.26 10.13 16.42
C GLU A 46 -23.24 9.01 16.57
N TYR A 47 -22.67 8.51 15.48
CA TYR A 47 -21.65 7.46 15.51
C TYR A 47 -20.23 8.00 15.63
N VAL A 48 -20.02 9.27 15.28
CA VAL A 48 -18.72 9.95 15.38
C VAL A 48 -18.17 9.96 16.79
N GLN A 49 -19.04 9.99 17.82
CA GLN A 49 -18.65 9.98 19.23
C GLN A 49 -17.83 8.73 19.64
N TYR A 50 -17.96 7.63 18.92
CA TYR A 50 -17.21 6.39 19.20
C TYR A 50 -15.75 6.47 18.78
N LEU A 51 -15.34 7.51 18.04
CA LEU A 51 -13.98 7.77 17.58
C LEU A 51 -13.28 6.52 17.01
N SER A 52 -13.98 5.82 16.15
CA SER A 52 -13.55 4.53 15.63
C SER A 52 -13.93 4.39 14.15
N GLY A 53 -13.05 3.79 13.36
CA GLY A 53 -13.30 3.55 11.94
C GLY A 53 -12.06 3.59 11.06
N THR A 54 -12.29 3.51 9.76
CA THR A 54 -11.29 3.59 8.70
C THR A 54 -11.05 5.05 8.27
N CYS A 55 -10.30 5.25 7.19
CA CYS A 55 -10.11 6.57 6.56
C CYS A 55 -11.44 7.26 6.21
N ARG A 56 -12.50 6.49 5.93
CA ARG A 56 -13.81 7.03 5.58
C ARG A 56 -14.49 7.68 6.78
N GLU A 57 -14.63 6.95 7.88
CA GLU A 57 -15.30 7.42 9.09
C GLU A 57 -14.56 8.60 9.72
N VAL A 58 -13.23 8.55 9.74
CA VAL A 58 -12.41 9.66 10.24
C VAL A 58 -12.54 10.90 9.36
N THR A 59 -12.70 10.74 8.05
CA THR A 59 -12.93 11.85 7.13
C THR A 59 -14.32 12.46 7.32
N ASP A 60 -15.35 11.62 7.53
CA ASP A 60 -16.71 12.11 7.86
C ASP A 60 -16.69 12.95 9.14
N PHE A 61 -15.98 12.47 10.18
CA PHE A 61 -15.79 13.23 11.41
C PHE A 61 -15.13 14.59 11.16
N ALA A 62 -14.06 14.60 10.37
CA ALA A 62 -13.35 15.83 10.02
C ALA A 62 -14.28 16.82 9.28
N VAL A 63 -15.13 16.32 8.36
CA VAL A 63 -16.13 17.14 7.67
C VAL A 63 -17.12 17.78 8.65
N TYR A 64 -17.64 17.01 9.59
CA TYR A 64 -18.55 17.57 10.62
C TYR A 64 -17.88 18.66 11.44
N LEU A 65 -16.65 18.43 11.88
CA LEU A 65 -15.89 19.40 12.67
C LEU A 65 -15.63 20.70 11.87
N PHE A 66 -15.15 20.56 10.62
CA PHE A 66 -14.83 21.72 9.79
C PHE A 66 -16.07 22.56 9.47
N ARG A 67 -17.19 21.90 9.12
CA ARG A 67 -18.46 22.59 8.85
C ARG A 67 -19.04 23.25 10.10
N ALA A 68 -18.94 22.61 11.26
CA ALA A 68 -19.35 23.23 12.54
C ALA A 68 -18.55 24.51 12.85
N LEU A 69 -17.31 24.59 12.37
CA LEU A 69 -16.45 25.77 12.45
C LEU A 69 -16.66 26.78 11.30
N GLY A 70 -17.59 26.50 10.37
CA GLY A 70 -17.86 27.36 9.22
C GLY A 70 -16.79 27.29 8.13
N ILE A 71 -15.98 26.23 8.06
CA ILE A 71 -14.94 26.06 7.07
C ILE A 71 -15.51 25.26 5.88
N PRO A 72 -15.45 25.79 4.65
CA PRO A 72 -15.86 25.06 3.45
C PRO A 72 -14.98 23.82 3.26
N CYS A 73 -15.60 22.66 3.15
CA CYS A 73 -14.88 21.40 2.97
C CYS A 73 -15.69 20.37 2.20
N ALA A 74 -14.99 19.41 1.61
CA ALA A 74 -15.54 18.26 0.90
C ALA A 74 -14.73 17.00 1.21
N ILE A 75 -15.23 15.85 0.74
CA ILE A 75 -14.52 14.58 0.75
C ILE A 75 -14.05 14.30 -0.66
N ASP A 76 -12.75 14.10 -0.80
CA ASP A 76 -12.17 13.56 -2.02
C ASP A 76 -11.77 12.10 -1.77
N PHE A 77 -11.80 11.30 -2.83
CA PHE A 77 -11.52 9.89 -2.73
C PHE A 77 -10.99 9.27 -4.01
N VAL A 78 -10.28 8.17 -3.86
CA VAL A 78 -9.93 7.24 -4.95
C VAL A 78 -10.69 5.95 -4.78
N PRO A 79 -11.37 5.44 -5.83
CA PRO A 79 -12.13 4.19 -5.73
C PRO A 79 -11.26 2.98 -5.38
N VAL A 80 -10.07 2.92 -5.98
CA VAL A 80 -9.08 1.87 -5.76
C VAL A 80 -7.69 2.49 -5.90
N ARG A 81 -6.78 2.16 -4.98
CA ARG A 81 -5.36 2.48 -5.06
C ARG A 81 -4.62 1.39 -5.82
N SER A 82 -3.59 1.75 -6.59
CA SER A 82 -2.85 0.78 -7.40
C SER A 82 -2.05 -0.24 -6.58
N TYR A 83 -1.67 0.09 -5.37
CA TYR A 83 -0.78 -0.73 -4.53
C TYR A 83 -1.45 -1.30 -3.27
N VAL A 84 -2.69 -0.90 -2.95
CA VAL A 84 -3.50 -1.45 -1.85
C VAL A 84 -4.87 -1.83 -2.38
N ASN A 85 -5.37 -3.02 -2.03
CA ASN A 85 -6.68 -3.53 -2.47
C ASN A 85 -7.86 -2.81 -1.81
N ALA A 86 -7.79 -1.49 -1.70
CA ALA A 86 -8.80 -0.65 -1.09
C ALA A 86 -8.78 0.76 -1.68
N GLY A 87 -9.90 1.45 -1.63
CA GLY A 87 -9.97 2.88 -1.88
C GLY A 87 -9.35 3.70 -0.75
N HIS A 88 -9.40 5.02 -0.90
CA HIS A 88 -8.98 5.95 0.14
C HIS A 88 -9.83 7.20 0.12
N PHE A 89 -10.05 7.78 1.31
CA PHE A 89 -10.86 8.98 1.52
C PHE A 89 -10.06 10.00 2.31
N TRP A 90 -10.21 11.27 1.97
CA TRP A 90 -9.60 12.38 2.69
C TRP A 90 -10.44 13.64 2.64
N LEU A 91 -10.22 14.54 3.59
CA LEU A 91 -10.84 15.85 3.63
C LEU A 91 -10.09 16.83 2.73
N VAL A 92 -10.83 17.64 2.00
CA VAL A 92 -10.35 18.88 1.37
C VAL A 92 -11.10 20.05 1.97
N ALA A 93 -10.38 21.07 2.41
CA ALA A 93 -10.93 22.32 2.91
C ALA A 93 -10.34 23.51 2.16
N TRP A 94 -11.11 24.57 2.02
CA TRP A 94 -10.67 25.80 1.36
C TRP A 94 -10.64 26.97 2.34
N ASP A 95 -9.60 27.76 2.21
CA ASP A 95 -9.60 29.07 2.87
C ASP A 95 -10.39 30.11 2.03
N LYS A 96 -10.52 31.32 2.55
CA LYS A 96 -11.22 32.40 1.87
C LYS A 96 -10.60 32.87 0.55
N THR A 97 -9.33 32.49 0.30
CA THR A 97 -8.65 32.81 -0.97
C THR A 97 -8.92 31.73 -2.02
N GLY A 98 -9.59 30.65 -1.62
CA GLY A 98 -9.79 29.46 -2.46
C GLY A 98 -8.58 28.52 -2.46
N GLU A 99 -7.59 28.73 -1.59
CA GLU A 99 -6.48 27.81 -1.42
C GLU A 99 -6.97 26.54 -0.72
N ALA A 100 -6.64 25.39 -1.32
CA ALA A 100 -7.08 24.09 -0.81
C ALA A 100 -6.06 23.50 0.17
N TYR A 101 -6.60 22.89 1.23
CA TYR A 101 -5.85 22.17 2.26
C TYR A 101 -6.41 20.75 2.37
N MET A 102 -5.55 19.77 2.49
CA MET A 102 -5.95 18.37 2.60
C MET A 102 -5.67 17.84 4.00
N ALA A 103 -6.60 17.09 4.54
CA ALA A 103 -6.42 16.31 5.75
C ALA A 103 -6.39 14.84 5.39
N ASN A 104 -5.24 14.21 5.61
CA ASN A 104 -5.08 12.77 5.49
C ASN A 104 -4.87 12.18 6.88
N PHE A 105 -5.89 11.51 7.41
CA PHE A 105 -5.83 10.87 8.73
C PHE A 105 -5.25 9.47 8.67
N PRO A 106 -4.47 9.06 9.68
CA PRO A 106 -4.09 9.76 10.91
C PRO A 106 -2.83 10.63 10.79
N GLU A 107 -2.28 10.81 9.60
CA GLU A 107 -0.87 11.17 9.41
C GLU A 107 -0.57 12.66 9.36
N ASN A 108 -1.48 13.54 9.23
CA ASN A 108 -1.29 15.00 9.31
C ASN A 108 -2.26 15.79 8.41
N LEU A 109 -2.69 16.94 8.92
CA LEU A 109 -3.15 18.03 8.09
C LEU A 109 -1.93 18.77 7.54
N GLY A 110 -1.60 18.47 6.31
CA GLY A 110 -0.64 19.23 5.54
C GLY A 110 -1.33 20.26 4.67
N MET A 111 -0.66 21.39 4.39
CA MET A 111 -1.06 22.23 3.28
C MET A 111 -1.03 21.38 2.01
N VAL A 112 -2.18 21.17 1.39
CA VAL A 112 -2.21 20.75 0.01
C VAL A 112 -1.91 21.96 -0.83
N ARG A 113 -0.71 22.07 -1.22
CA ARG A 113 -0.49 22.68 -2.52
C ARG A 113 -1.13 21.74 -3.53
N LYS A 114 -1.82 22.24 -4.52
CA LYS A 114 -2.44 21.51 -5.67
C LYS A 114 -1.55 20.43 -6.30
N ASN A 115 -0.40 20.20 -5.78
CA ASN A 115 0.74 19.50 -6.31
C ASN A 115 1.29 18.43 -5.37
N TRP A 116 0.65 18.15 -4.24
CA TRP A 116 1.14 17.18 -3.29
C TRP A 116 0.25 15.95 -3.32
N TRP A 117 0.64 14.97 -4.10
CA TRP A 117 0.08 13.65 -4.10
C TRP A 117 0.93 12.77 -3.19
N TYR A 118 0.31 12.08 -2.24
CA TYR A 118 0.99 11.00 -1.55
C TYR A 118 1.37 9.94 -2.56
N ARG A 119 2.63 9.49 -2.55
CA ARG A 119 3.11 8.40 -3.41
C ARG A 119 2.27 7.12 -3.26
N TRP A 120 1.57 7.00 -2.15
CA TRP A 120 0.76 5.86 -1.75
C TRP A 120 -0.64 5.79 -2.41
N ASP A 121 -1.13 6.85 -2.97
CA ASP A 121 -2.50 6.92 -3.49
C ASP A 121 -2.55 6.94 -5.01
N ASP A 122 -1.65 6.18 -5.66
CA ASP A 122 -1.64 6.04 -7.10
C ASP A 122 -2.94 5.39 -7.58
N SER A 123 -3.80 6.21 -8.18
CA SER A 123 -5.03 5.82 -8.86
C SER A 123 -5.19 6.65 -10.13
N PRO A 124 -5.74 6.11 -11.21
CA PRO A 124 -5.94 6.91 -12.42
C PRO A 124 -6.99 8.01 -12.25
N LYS A 125 -7.84 7.92 -11.22
CA LYS A 125 -8.97 8.84 -11.02
C LYS A 125 -9.12 9.25 -9.56
N VAL A 126 -9.44 10.53 -9.36
CA VAL A 126 -9.84 11.12 -8.08
C VAL A 126 -11.21 11.75 -8.22
N TYR A 127 -12.08 11.48 -7.27
CA TYR A 127 -13.42 12.00 -7.23
C TYR A 127 -13.66 12.83 -5.97
N ARG A 128 -14.54 13.82 -6.07
CA ARG A 128 -15.05 14.64 -4.96
C ARG A 128 -16.51 14.36 -4.76
N TYR A 129 -16.94 14.03 -3.52
CA TYR A 129 -18.36 13.92 -3.21
C TYR A 129 -19.09 15.24 -3.37
N THR A 130 -20.27 15.18 -3.99
CA THR A 130 -21.23 16.28 -4.12
C THR A 130 -22.44 16.03 -3.22
N PHE A 131 -23.16 17.11 -2.83
CA PHE A 131 -24.39 16.98 -2.05
C PHE A 131 -25.55 16.49 -2.90
N ASP A 132 -25.62 16.99 -4.14
CA ASP A 132 -26.60 16.60 -5.12
C ASP A 132 -26.05 15.54 -6.07
N ILE A 133 -26.98 14.85 -6.72
CA ILE A 133 -26.65 13.97 -7.86
C ILE A 133 -26.03 14.83 -8.96
N ASN A 134 -24.94 14.38 -9.53
CA ASN A 134 -24.38 14.96 -10.74
C ASN A 134 -25.32 14.67 -11.90
N LYS A 135 -26.18 15.65 -12.22
CA LYS A 135 -27.27 15.49 -13.21
C LYS A 135 -26.72 15.22 -14.59
N GLU A 136 -25.65 15.92 -14.98
CA GLU A 136 -25.03 15.73 -16.29
C GLU A 136 -24.56 14.27 -16.47
N LEU A 137 -23.85 13.75 -15.47
CA LEU A 137 -23.41 12.36 -15.49
C LEU A 137 -24.60 11.40 -15.52
N TYR A 138 -25.62 11.67 -14.71
CA TYR A 138 -26.82 10.85 -14.67
C TYR A 138 -27.59 10.86 -16.00
N GLU A 139 -27.75 12.02 -16.63
CA GLU A 139 -28.44 12.16 -17.90
C GLU A 139 -27.70 11.46 -19.04
N GLN A 140 -26.37 11.59 -19.06
CA GLN A 140 -25.53 10.90 -20.02
C GLN A 140 -25.66 9.38 -19.88
N MET A 141 -25.62 8.87 -18.65
CA MET A 141 -25.75 7.44 -18.38
C MET A 141 -27.15 6.90 -18.69
N ALA A 142 -28.19 7.66 -18.38
CA ALA A 142 -29.57 7.27 -18.65
C ALA A 142 -29.95 7.26 -20.16
N LYS A 143 -29.19 7.98 -20.98
CA LYS A 143 -29.37 8.03 -22.44
C LYS A 143 -29.19 6.66 -23.10
N TYR A 144 -28.33 5.82 -22.53
CA TYR A 144 -28.08 4.48 -23.00
C TYR A 144 -28.84 3.51 -22.13
N ASN A 145 -29.76 2.76 -22.68
CA ASN A 145 -30.52 1.73 -21.93
C ASN A 145 -29.63 0.52 -21.59
N GLU A 146 -28.38 0.79 -21.21
CA GLU A 146 -27.39 -0.20 -20.82
C GLU A 146 -27.33 -0.31 -19.30
N LYS A 147 -27.07 -1.51 -18.81
CA LYS A 147 -26.88 -1.74 -17.38
C LYS A 147 -25.58 -1.09 -16.91
N VAL A 148 -25.70 -0.14 -16.03
CA VAL A 148 -24.57 0.62 -15.50
C VAL A 148 -23.92 -0.13 -14.34
N TYR A 149 -22.59 -0.09 -14.28
CA TYR A 149 -21.86 -0.62 -13.12
C TYR A 149 -22.28 0.11 -11.84
N SER A 150 -22.50 -0.64 -10.75
CA SER A 150 -23.16 -0.15 -9.53
C SER A 150 -22.58 1.13 -8.93
N PHE A 151 -21.27 1.33 -9.04
CA PHE A 151 -20.60 2.55 -8.57
C PHE A 151 -21.16 3.84 -9.21
N TRP A 152 -21.64 3.76 -10.47
CA TRP A 152 -22.15 4.89 -11.23
C TRP A 152 -23.68 5.02 -11.15
N SER A 153 -24.37 4.08 -10.52
CA SER A 153 -25.84 4.07 -10.48
C SER A 153 -26.44 5.26 -9.71
N LEU A 154 -25.68 5.88 -8.81
CA LEU A 154 -26.06 7.10 -8.10
C LEU A 154 -24.85 8.05 -8.00
N PRO A 155 -24.56 8.82 -9.07
CA PRO A 155 -23.36 9.64 -9.13
C PRO A 155 -23.48 10.90 -8.28
N LYS A 156 -23.12 10.81 -7.01
CA LYS A 156 -22.97 11.94 -6.09
C LYS A 156 -21.52 12.39 -5.97
N PHE A 157 -20.81 12.43 -7.08
CA PHE A 157 -19.41 12.82 -7.13
C PHE A 157 -19.08 13.42 -8.50
N MET A 158 -17.96 14.13 -8.55
CA MET A 158 -17.39 14.74 -9.75
C MET A 158 -15.88 14.39 -9.86
N ASP A 159 -15.39 14.32 -11.09
CA ASP A 159 -13.95 14.10 -11.37
C ASP A 159 -13.15 15.35 -11.01
N VAL A 160 -12.17 15.20 -10.13
CA VAL A 160 -11.21 16.24 -9.73
C VAL A 160 -9.77 15.80 -9.92
N THR A 161 -9.53 14.78 -10.73
CA THR A 161 -8.20 14.20 -11.00
C THR A 161 -7.20 15.28 -11.41
N TYR A 162 -7.61 16.26 -12.22
CA TYR A 162 -6.77 17.35 -12.69
C TYR A 162 -6.28 18.28 -11.57
N GLU A 163 -6.95 18.30 -10.41
CA GLU A 163 -6.51 19.08 -9.24
C GLU A 163 -5.31 18.43 -8.53
N TYR A 164 -5.13 17.12 -8.68
CA TYR A 164 -4.17 16.31 -7.94
C TYR A 164 -3.00 15.78 -8.77
N ALA A 165 -3.13 15.72 -10.08
CA ALA A 165 -2.17 15.02 -10.92
C ALA A 165 -1.26 15.95 -11.70
N TYR A 166 0.05 15.84 -11.52
CA TYR A 166 1.04 16.48 -12.41
C TYR A 166 1.15 15.80 -13.77
N SER A 167 1.03 14.47 -13.75
CA SER A 167 1.19 13.63 -14.92
C SER A 167 -0.11 12.93 -15.24
N PHE A 168 -1.00 13.61 -15.94
CA PHE A 168 -2.24 13.03 -16.45
C PHE A 168 -2.38 13.31 -17.96
N GLU A 169 -3.16 12.46 -18.60
CA GLU A 169 -3.64 12.67 -19.96
C GLU A 169 -4.96 13.43 -19.88
N LYS A 170 -5.03 14.60 -20.52
CA LYS A 170 -6.32 15.30 -20.68
C LYS A 170 -7.31 14.44 -21.41
N GLU A 171 -6.82 13.69 -22.39
CA GLU A 171 -7.55 12.70 -23.14
C GLU A 171 -6.65 11.49 -23.40
N LEU A 172 -6.98 10.36 -22.79
CA LEU A 172 -6.34 9.08 -23.02
C LEU A 172 -7.07 8.37 -24.15
N VAL A 173 -6.56 8.49 -25.37
CA VAL A 173 -7.10 7.79 -26.54
C VAL A 173 -6.62 6.35 -26.54
N ILE A 174 -7.56 5.41 -26.68
CA ILE A 174 -7.27 3.99 -26.82
C ILE A 174 -7.18 3.66 -28.32
N PRO A 175 -6.02 3.19 -28.83
CA PRO A 175 -5.87 2.82 -30.22
C PRO A 175 -6.83 1.68 -30.61
N LEU A 176 -7.60 1.87 -31.68
CA LEU A 176 -8.65 0.91 -32.09
C LEU A 176 -8.08 -0.45 -32.48
N GLU A 177 -6.85 -0.49 -32.96
CA GLU A 177 -6.13 -1.74 -33.28
C GLU A 177 -5.77 -2.56 -32.02
N LYS A 178 -5.83 -1.95 -30.84
CA LYS A 178 -5.64 -2.62 -29.54
C LYS A 178 -6.93 -3.20 -28.99
N LEU A 179 -8.07 -2.95 -29.64
CA LEU A 179 -9.35 -3.51 -29.23
C LEU A 179 -9.54 -4.92 -29.78
N TYR A 180 -10.14 -5.79 -28.98
CA TYR A 180 -10.59 -7.10 -29.42
C TYR A 180 -11.84 -6.96 -30.30
N ARG A 181 -11.69 -7.00 -31.59
CA ARG A 181 -12.73 -6.65 -32.60
C ARG A 181 -14.07 -7.37 -32.45
N ASN A 182 -14.11 -8.53 -31.82
CA ASN A 182 -15.31 -9.36 -31.71
C ASN A 182 -16.11 -9.12 -30.42
N GLN A 183 -15.75 -8.11 -29.61
CA GLN A 183 -16.36 -7.88 -28.29
C GLN A 183 -16.90 -6.46 -28.11
N CYS A 184 -16.89 -5.63 -29.15
CA CYS A 184 -17.42 -4.27 -29.08
C CYS A 184 -18.94 -4.29 -29.24
N SER A 185 -19.65 -4.78 -28.24
CA SER A 185 -21.07 -4.53 -28.03
C SER A 185 -21.23 -3.42 -27.00
N GLY A 186 -22.25 -2.61 -27.13
CA GLY A 186 -22.51 -1.51 -26.23
C GLY A 186 -21.92 -0.16 -26.67
N ARG A 187 -22.30 0.88 -25.95
CA ARG A 187 -21.87 2.26 -26.19
C ARG A 187 -21.09 2.87 -25.01
N ILE A 188 -21.08 2.15 -23.87
CA ILE A 188 -20.34 2.55 -22.68
C ILE A 188 -19.14 1.63 -22.49
N ALA A 189 -17.95 2.22 -22.45
CA ALA A 189 -16.72 1.55 -22.06
C ALA A 189 -16.29 2.04 -20.67
N TYR A 190 -15.74 1.14 -19.90
CA TYR A 190 -15.18 1.38 -18.56
C TYR A 190 -13.68 1.27 -18.56
N LEU A 191 -13.01 2.24 -17.94
CA LEU A 191 -11.60 2.14 -17.58
C LEU A 191 -11.51 1.42 -16.23
N CYS A 192 -10.81 0.29 -16.20
CA CYS A 192 -10.69 -0.55 -15.04
C CYS A 192 -9.25 -0.57 -14.50
N VAL A 193 -9.09 -0.70 -13.19
CA VAL A 193 -7.81 -0.91 -12.50
C VAL A 193 -7.82 -2.23 -11.75
N THR A 194 -6.65 -2.75 -11.43
CA THR A 194 -6.53 -4.01 -10.69
C THR A 194 -6.87 -3.83 -9.21
N ASN A 195 -7.57 -4.85 -8.67
CA ASN A 195 -7.76 -5.05 -7.25
C ASN A 195 -7.55 -6.55 -6.98
N ARG A 196 -6.38 -6.96 -6.61
CA ARG A 196 -5.90 -8.35 -6.66
C ARG A 196 -6.04 -8.91 -8.07
N ASP A 197 -6.77 -10.02 -8.23
CA ASP A 197 -7.09 -10.67 -9.50
C ASP A 197 -8.32 -10.09 -10.20
N ASN A 198 -9.00 -9.13 -9.59
CA ASN A 198 -10.18 -8.48 -10.14
C ASN A 198 -9.84 -7.15 -10.83
N TRP A 199 -10.74 -6.72 -11.70
CA TRP A 199 -10.70 -5.42 -12.35
C TRP A 199 -11.89 -4.59 -11.90
N ILE A 200 -11.63 -3.39 -11.40
CA ILE A 200 -12.64 -2.49 -10.87
C ILE A 200 -12.79 -1.28 -11.79
N PRO A 201 -13.98 -1.04 -12.35
CA PRO A 201 -14.26 0.18 -13.11
C PRO A 201 -14.06 1.44 -12.26
N VAL A 202 -13.21 2.35 -12.75
CA VAL A 202 -12.90 3.62 -12.08
C VAL A 202 -13.24 4.83 -12.92
N ASP A 203 -13.53 4.65 -14.20
CA ASP A 203 -14.03 5.68 -15.11
C ASP A 203 -14.89 5.06 -16.20
N TRP A 204 -15.63 5.89 -16.93
CA TRP A 204 -16.43 5.46 -18.05
C TRP A 204 -16.45 6.51 -19.15
N THR A 205 -16.71 6.07 -20.37
CA THR A 205 -16.87 6.95 -21.53
C THR A 205 -17.86 6.33 -22.53
N GLU A 206 -18.47 7.19 -23.33
CA GLU A 206 -19.13 6.76 -24.55
C GLU A 206 -18.08 6.41 -25.59
N PHE A 207 -18.31 5.39 -26.38
CA PHE A 207 -17.42 5.05 -27.48
C PHE A 207 -18.19 4.61 -28.72
N ASP A 208 -17.54 4.76 -29.85
CA ASP A 208 -18.06 4.31 -31.15
C ASP A 208 -16.96 3.56 -31.93
N ALA A 209 -17.28 3.18 -33.16
CA ALA A 209 -16.34 2.47 -34.04
C ALA A 209 -15.11 3.30 -34.46
N GLN A 210 -15.05 4.61 -34.15
CA GLN A 210 -14.01 5.53 -34.59
C GLN A 210 -13.21 6.11 -33.43
N HIS A 211 -13.80 6.20 -32.23
CA HIS A 211 -13.19 6.88 -31.11
C HIS A 211 -13.52 6.23 -29.75
N LEU A 212 -12.48 5.97 -28.97
CA LEU A 212 -12.56 5.54 -27.58
C LEU A 212 -11.51 6.29 -26.77
N ALA A 213 -11.97 7.17 -25.88
CA ALA A 213 -11.07 7.96 -25.05
C ALA A 213 -11.65 8.24 -23.66
N PHE A 214 -10.77 8.36 -22.67
CA PHE A 214 -11.09 8.72 -21.30
C PHE A 214 -10.44 10.06 -20.94
N ARG A 215 -11.12 10.91 -20.17
CA ARG A 215 -10.63 12.24 -19.81
C ARG A 215 -9.93 12.23 -18.47
N ASN A 216 -8.93 13.12 -18.32
CA ASN A 216 -8.22 13.35 -17.04
C ASN A 216 -7.71 12.06 -16.40
N VAL A 217 -6.99 11.23 -17.14
CA VAL A 217 -6.46 9.97 -16.65
C VAL A 217 -5.02 10.14 -16.18
N ARG A 218 -4.74 9.84 -14.91
CA ARG A 218 -3.39 9.87 -14.37
C ARG A 218 -2.56 8.73 -14.95
N ARG A 219 -1.27 9.03 -15.27
CA ARG A 219 -0.33 8.04 -15.79
C ARG A 219 0.29 7.18 -14.68
N GLY A 220 0.85 6.05 -15.06
CA GLY A 220 1.64 5.17 -14.20
C GLY A 220 0.84 4.11 -13.46
N THR A 221 -0.44 3.98 -13.74
CA THR A 221 -1.31 2.93 -13.16
C THR A 221 -1.62 1.87 -14.22
N LEU A 222 -1.69 0.62 -13.78
CA LEU A 222 -2.13 -0.48 -14.63
C LEU A 222 -3.62 -0.41 -14.88
N MET A 223 -4.00 -0.39 -16.14
CA MET A 223 -5.38 -0.19 -16.60
C MET A 223 -5.82 -1.24 -17.61
N ARG A 224 -7.13 -1.36 -17.80
CA ARG A 224 -7.75 -2.17 -18.84
C ARG A 224 -9.09 -1.58 -19.23
N VAL A 225 -9.50 -1.73 -20.47
CA VAL A 225 -10.83 -1.29 -20.92
C VAL A 225 -11.80 -2.47 -21.02
N ALA A 226 -13.03 -2.27 -20.58
CA ALA A 226 -14.09 -3.28 -20.63
C ALA A 226 -15.46 -2.66 -20.92
N THR A 227 -16.41 -3.46 -21.44
CA THR A 227 -17.86 -3.21 -21.34
C THR A 227 -18.43 -3.94 -20.13
N TYR A 228 -19.66 -3.60 -19.73
CA TYR A 228 -20.35 -4.25 -18.61
C TYR A 228 -21.71 -4.78 -19.06
N GLU A 229 -21.81 -6.09 -19.15
CA GLU A 229 -23.02 -6.77 -19.61
C GLU A 229 -23.39 -7.92 -18.68
N ASN A 230 -24.67 -8.03 -18.37
CA ASN A 230 -25.20 -9.13 -17.54
C ASN A 230 -24.47 -9.36 -16.21
N GLY A 231 -23.94 -8.28 -15.60
CA GLY A 231 -23.21 -8.38 -14.33
C GLY A 231 -21.72 -8.73 -14.48
N THR A 232 -21.22 -8.80 -15.73
CA THR A 232 -19.85 -9.23 -16.05
C THR A 232 -19.12 -8.17 -16.86
N LEU A 233 -17.82 -7.99 -16.58
CA LEU A 233 -16.93 -7.17 -17.37
C LEU A 233 -16.41 -7.98 -18.57
N ASN A 234 -16.67 -7.48 -19.77
CA ASN A 234 -16.13 -8.02 -21.02
C ASN A 234 -14.97 -7.15 -21.47
N PHE A 235 -13.76 -7.67 -21.41
CA PHE A 235 -12.56 -6.88 -21.69
C PHE A 235 -12.41 -6.59 -23.19
N LEU A 236 -12.18 -5.32 -23.50
CA LEU A 236 -11.95 -4.83 -24.85
C LEU A 236 -10.47 -4.75 -25.21
N THR A 237 -9.57 -4.65 -24.22
CA THR A 237 -8.12 -4.52 -24.45
C THR A 237 -7.34 -5.54 -23.65
N ASP A 238 -6.09 -5.76 -24.02
CA ASP A 238 -5.09 -6.28 -23.10
C ASP A 238 -4.85 -5.26 -21.96
N PRO A 239 -4.34 -5.70 -20.80
CA PRO A 239 -3.88 -4.78 -19.76
C PRO A 239 -2.78 -3.86 -20.29
N PHE A 240 -2.79 -2.60 -19.85
CA PHE A 240 -1.78 -1.61 -20.25
C PHE A 240 -1.51 -0.60 -19.14
N TYR A 241 -0.39 0.09 -19.24
CA TYR A 241 -0.12 1.30 -18.47
C TYR A 241 0.40 2.41 -19.38
N VAL A 242 0.26 3.65 -18.93
CA VAL A 242 0.84 4.81 -19.59
C VAL A 242 2.10 5.23 -18.83
N ASP A 243 3.25 5.26 -19.49
CA ASP A 243 4.50 5.66 -18.88
C ASP A 243 4.42 7.09 -18.33
N LYS A 244 4.90 7.31 -17.10
CA LYS A 244 4.81 8.62 -16.43
C LYS A 244 5.59 9.71 -17.15
N GLN A 245 6.70 9.36 -17.79
CA GLN A 245 7.63 10.32 -18.43
C GLN A 245 7.43 10.37 -19.94
N LYS A 246 7.44 9.21 -20.60
CA LYS A 246 7.40 9.11 -22.08
C LYS A 246 6.00 9.26 -22.65
N LYS A 247 4.94 9.08 -21.84
CA LYS A 247 3.53 9.08 -22.27
C LYS A 247 3.14 7.95 -23.22
N GLU A 248 4.00 6.93 -23.35
CA GLU A 248 3.76 5.76 -24.19
C GLU A 248 2.82 4.80 -23.49
N GLN A 249 1.91 4.17 -24.25
CA GLN A 249 1.04 3.11 -23.80
C GLN A 249 1.74 1.76 -24.00
N HIS A 250 1.98 1.03 -22.93
CA HIS A 250 2.57 -0.30 -22.96
C HIS A 250 1.51 -1.35 -22.67
N TYR A 251 1.29 -2.24 -23.63
CA TYR A 251 0.32 -3.34 -23.54
C TYR A 251 1.01 -4.64 -23.17
N PHE A 252 0.39 -5.42 -22.29
CA PHE A 252 0.86 -6.72 -21.85
C PHE A 252 0.08 -7.82 -22.54
N SER A 253 0.68 -8.43 -23.55
CA SER A 253 0.10 -9.51 -24.36
C SER A 253 1.13 -10.60 -24.64
N ILE A 254 0.66 -11.84 -24.87
CA ILE A 254 1.53 -12.97 -25.16
C ILE A 254 2.19 -12.78 -26.52
N GLU A 255 3.54 -12.77 -26.53
CA GLU A 255 4.35 -12.61 -27.74
C GLU A 255 4.98 -13.94 -28.24
N GLY A 256 4.53 -15.08 -27.72
CA GLY A 256 4.98 -16.42 -28.16
C GLY A 256 6.26 -16.93 -27.49
N ASN A 257 7.05 -16.08 -26.83
CA ASN A 257 8.22 -16.48 -26.07
C ASN A 257 7.86 -16.85 -24.62
N THR A 258 8.65 -17.76 -24.03
CA THR A 258 8.51 -18.15 -22.63
C THR A 258 9.80 -17.91 -21.86
N GLN A 259 9.70 -17.86 -20.53
CA GLN A 259 10.81 -17.69 -19.61
C GLN A 259 10.59 -18.48 -18.32
N ASP A 260 11.65 -18.81 -17.62
CA ASP A 260 11.56 -19.28 -16.25
C ASP A 260 11.54 -18.08 -15.30
N VAL A 261 10.69 -18.14 -14.29
CA VAL A 261 10.54 -17.05 -13.30
C VAL A 261 10.88 -17.55 -11.91
N VAL A 262 11.66 -16.74 -11.17
CA VAL A 262 12.01 -16.98 -9.77
C VAL A 262 11.34 -15.91 -8.93
N LEU A 263 10.43 -16.32 -8.05
CA LEU A 263 9.59 -15.42 -7.27
C LEU A 263 9.99 -15.44 -5.80
N TYR A 264 10.04 -14.29 -5.16
CA TYR A 264 10.43 -14.11 -3.76
C TYR A 264 9.32 -13.46 -2.93
N ALA A 265 8.33 -12.84 -3.58
CA ALA A 265 7.24 -12.17 -2.92
C ALA A 265 5.93 -12.31 -3.72
N LYS A 266 4.79 -12.20 -3.04
CA LYS A 266 3.45 -12.14 -3.63
C LYS A 266 2.94 -10.71 -3.78
N CYS A 267 3.56 -9.75 -3.12
CA CYS A 267 3.35 -8.33 -3.31
C CYS A 267 4.59 -7.52 -2.89
N ASN A 268 4.71 -6.32 -3.44
CA ASN A 268 5.63 -5.30 -2.96
C ASN A 268 4.81 -4.07 -2.59
N ILE A 269 4.87 -3.67 -1.34
CA ILE A 269 4.26 -2.44 -0.86
C ILE A 269 5.38 -1.41 -0.74
N GLU A 270 5.33 -0.36 -1.56
CA GLU A 270 6.39 0.67 -1.60
C GLU A 270 6.65 1.26 -0.21
N GLY A 271 5.60 1.40 0.62
CA GLY A 271 5.73 1.81 2.02
C GLY A 271 6.57 0.88 2.89
N GLU A 272 6.70 -0.40 2.55
CA GLU A 272 7.55 -1.35 3.27
C GLU A 272 9.04 -1.19 2.94
N ASN A 273 9.36 -0.61 1.79
CA ASN A 273 10.74 -0.25 1.48
C ASN A 273 11.32 0.65 2.56
N MET A 274 10.50 1.56 3.11
CA MET A 274 10.91 2.42 4.22
C MET A 274 11.34 1.63 5.47
N PHE A 275 10.65 0.55 5.82
CA PHE A 275 11.01 -0.28 6.98
C PHE A 275 12.34 -1.00 6.77
N ARG A 276 12.59 -1.47 5.55
CA ARG A 276 13.84 -2.12 5.18
C ARG A 276 14.99 -1.13 5.08
N ASP A 277 14.76 0.06 4.53
CA ASP A 277 15.75 1.14 4.46
C ASP A 277 16.17 1.59 5.87
N ARG A 278 15.24 1.60 6.84
CA ARG A 278 15.49 1.94 8.24
C ARG A 278 16.34 0.91 9.00
N MET A 279 16.58 -0.28 8.45
CA MET A 279 17.51 -1.25 9.04
C MET A 279 18.97 -0.97 8.68
N ILE A 280 19.25 -0.18 7.63
CA ILE A 280 20.62 0.16 7.21
C ILE A 280 21.33 0.91 8.34
N GLY A 281 22.51 0.43 8.73
CA GLY A 281 23.27 0.91 9.89
C GLY A 281 22.91 0.20 11.20
N GLY A 282 21.92 -0.72 11.20
CA GLY A 282 21.64 -1.59 12.35
C GLY A 282 22.81 -2.49 12.69
N VAL A 283 23.05 -2.72 13.99
CA VAL A 283 24.24 -3.40 14.50
C VAL A 283 23.86 -4.65 15.27
N PHE A 284 24.54 -5.75 14.99
CA PHE A 284 24.54 -6.94 15.85
C PHE A 284 25.76 -6.90 16.74
N GLU A 285 25.57 -7.08 18.04
CA GLU A 285 26.60 -6.96 19.05
C GLU A 285 26.67 -8.18 19.97
N GLY A 286 27.86 -8.49 20.48
CA GLY A 286 28.11 -9.46 21.52
C GLY A 286 28.80 -8.85 22.72
N SER A 287 28.43 -9.24 23.95
CA SER A 287 28.99 -8.75 25.19
C SER A 287 29.01 -9.85 26.27
N ASN A 288 29.90 -9.68 27.25
CA ASN A 288 29.88 -10.46 28.49
C ASN A 288 29.35 -9.65 29.69
N GLN A 289 28.84 -8.42 29.41
CA GLN A 289 28.20 -7.55 30.39
C GLN A 289 26.75 -7.31 29.93
N LEU A 290 25.80 -7.41 30.84
CA LEU A 290 24.35 -7.26 30.55
C LEU A 290 23.97 -5.86 30.02
N ASP A 291 24.72 -4.85 30.48
CA ASP A 291 24.51 -3.45 30.06
C ASP A 291 25.19 -3.10 28.73
N PHE A 292 25.95 -4.05 28.15
CA PHE A 292 26.72 -3.86 26.92
C PHE A 292 27.71 -2.67 27.00
N ALA A 293 28.16 -2.31 28.20
CA ALA A 293 29.16 -1.24 28.38
C ALA A 293 30.47 -1.52 27.62
N VAL A 294 30.80 -2.78 27.49
CA VAL A 294 31.86 -3.28 26.58
C VAL A 294 31.21 -4.30 25.65
N SER A 295 31.17 -4.00 24.38
CA SER A 295 30.63 -4.88 23.34
C SER A 295 31.55 -4.94 22.13
N ASP A 296 31.50 -6.06 21.41
CA ASP A 296 32.11 -6.21 20.10
C ASP A 296 31.01 -6.23 19.02
N THR A 297 31.28 -5.57 17.90
CA THR A 297 30.41 -5.64 16.73
C THR A 297 30.53 -7.00 16.05
N LEU A 298 29.42 -7.69 15.87
CA LEU A 298 29.36 -8.96 15.15
C LEU A 298 29.05 -8.75 13.67
N PHE A 299 28.17 -7.78 13.35
CA PHE A 299 27.84 -7.40 11.98
C PHE A 299 27.14 -6.04 11.96
N ILE A 300 27.29 -5.30 10.84
CA ILE A 300 26.56 -4.05 10.56
C ILE A 300 25.79 -4.23 9.26
N ILE A 301 24.51 -3.92 9.25
CA ILE A 301 23.67 -3.96 8.05
C ILE A 301 24.07 -2.81 7.12
N GLN A 302 24.68 -3.12 5.98
CA GLN A 302 25.22 -2.12 5.04
C GLN A 302 24.26 -1.79 3.89
N CYS A 303 23.35 -2.69 3.57
CA CYS A 303 22.38 -2.50 2.47
C CYS A 303 21.00 -2.96 2.89
N LYS A 304 20.00 -2.47 2.16
CA LYS A 304 18.59 -2.81 2.37
C LYS A 304 18.37 -4.32 2.21
N PRO A 305 17.79 -5.00 3.22
CA PRO A 305 17.39 -6.40 3.08
C PRO A 305 16.29 -6.53 2.00
N ASP A 306 16.49 -7.38 1.02
CA ASP A 306 15.57 -7.59 -0.12
C ASP A 306 14.87 -8.96 -0.09
N ARG A 307 15.25 -9.82 0.85
CA ARG A 307 14.72 -11.18 1.06
C ARG A 307 14.00 -11.29 2.39
N LEU A 308 13.20 -12.36 2.52
CA LEU A 308 12.61 -12.70 3.82
C LEU A 308 13.70 -12.87 4.86
N ASN A 309 14.71 -13.69 4.56
CA ASN A 309 15.81 -13.95 5.45
C ASN A 309 17.14 -13.52 4.83
N THR A 310 17.92 -12.76 5.59
CA THR A 310 19.30 -12.42 5.22
C THR A 310 20.24 -13.14 6.17
N THR A 311 21.19 -13.90 5.61
CA THR A 311 22.20 -14.64 6.37
C THR A 311 23.55 -13.97 6.25
N VAL A 312 24.18 -13.70 7.39
CA VAL A 312 25.50 -13.08 7.46
C VAL A 312 26.42 -13.82 8.43
N ARG A 313 27.73 -13.68 8.24
CA ARG A 313 28.74 -14.22 9.16
C ARG A 313 29.10 -13.20 10.21
N SER A 314 29.34 -13.68 11.44
CA SER A 314 29.90 -12.86 12.49
C SER A 314 31.34 -12.46 12.15
N SER A 315 31.69 -11.21 12.41
CA SER A 315 33.06 -10.70 12.26
C SER A 315 33.96 -11.01 13.46
N SER A 316 33.41 -11.58 14.54
CA SER A 316 34.16 -11.87 15.79
C SER A 316 34.26 -13.37 16.04
N ASN A 317 35.43 -13.78 16.49
CA ASN A 317 35.70 -15.15 16.93
C ASN A 317 35.65 -15.31 18.46
N LYS A 318 35.29 -14.28 19.20
CA LYS A 318 35.17 -14.31 20.67
C LYS A 318 33.85 -14.97 21.10
N GLU A 319 33.79 -15.33 22.38
CA GLU A 319 32.61 -15.90 23.02
C GLU A 319 31.88 -14.85 23.84
N TYR A 320 30.52 -14.83 23.70
CA TYR A 320 29.64 -13.87 24.36
C TYR A 320 28.49 -14.59 25.08
N ARG A 321 28.12 -14.09 26.24
CA ARG A 321 26.92 -14.50 26.96
C ARG A 321 25.68 -13.71 26.48
N TYR A 322 25.85 -12.42 26.18
CA TYR A 322 24.77 -11.52 25.76
C TYR A 322 24.98 -11.15 24.31
N ILE A 323 23.89 -11.25 23.51
CA ILE A 323 23.90 -10.90 22.10
C ILE A 323 22.65 -10.07 21.79
N ARG A 324 22.75 -9.10 20.89
CA ARG A 324 21.63 -8.24 20.54
C ARG A 324 21.69 -7.70 19.12
N TYR A 325 20.54 -7.30 18.61
CA TYR A 325 20.38 -6.37 17.49
C TYR A 325 20.04 -4.98 18.05
N VAL A 326 20.73 -3.95 17.59
CA VAL A 326 20.47 -2.54 17.91
C VAL A 326 20.01 -1.84 16.64
N GLY A 327 18.83 -1.24 16.67
CA GLY A 327 18.31 -0.45 15.56
C GLY A 327 19.17 0.81 15.33
N PRO A 328 19.38 1.22 14.07
CA PRO A 328 20.17 2.41 13.77
C PRO A 328 19.47 3.68 14.26
N PRO A 329 20.19 4.78 14.48
CA PRO A 329 19.59 6.08 14.76
C PRO A 329 18.59 6.48 13.67
N GLY A 330 17.38 6.87 14.06
CA GLY A 330 16.28 7.17 13.14
C GLY A 330 15.50 5.96 12.60
N GLY A 331 15.88 4.73 12.96
CA GLY A 331 15.41 3.51 12.31
C GLY A 331 14.23 2.80 12.98
N LEU A 332 13.84 3.14 14.21
CA LEU A 332 12.72 2.47 14.95
C LEU A 332 12.88 0.94 15.10
N CYS A 333 14.04 0.37 14.91
CA CYS A 333 14.36 -1.06 14.81
C CYS A 333 13.83 -1.77 13.55
N ASN A 334 12.53 -1.81 13.29
CA ASN A 334 11.86 -2.39 12.13
C ASN A 334 12.34 -3.81 11.74
N VAL A 335 12.56 -4.66 12.73
CA VAL A 335 13.00 -6.05 12.58
C VAL A 335 11.88 -7.02 12.98
N ALA A 336 11.69 -8.08 12.18
CA ALA A 336 10.71 -9.12 12.48
C ALA A 336 11.35 -10.26 13.30
N GLU A 337 12.42 -10.86 12.81
CA GLU A 337 13.07 -11.99 13.46
C GLU A 337 14.59 -11.87 13.42
N VAL A 338 15.26 -12.37 14.46
CA VAL A 338 16.69 -12.57 14.51
C VAL A 338 17.03 -13.95 15.08
N ALA A 339 17.88 -14.68 14.39
CA ALA A 339 18.39 -15.96 14.84
C ALA A 339 19.92 -15.95 14.83
N PHE A 340 20.55 -16.35 15.94
CA PHE A 340 21.98 -16.48 16.07
C PHE A 340 22.35 -17.97 16.12
N TYR A 341 23.45 -18.34 15.49
CA TYR A 341 23.89 -19.72 15.37
C TYR A 341 25.34 -19.89 15.81
N GLU A 342 25.61 -20.97 16.54
CA GLU A 342 26.94 -21.47 16.80
C GLU A 342 27.52 -22.19 15.58
N LYS A 343 28.81 -22.35 15.51
CA LYS A 343 29.49 -23.00 14.36
C LYS A 343 28.99 -24.44 14.17
N ASN A 344 28.62 -24.78 12.95
CA ASN A 344 28.12 -26.08 12.53
C ASN A 344 26.75 -26.47 13.15
N ASP A 345 26.08 -25.56 13.87
CA ASP A 345 24.75 -25.80 14.38
C ASP A 345 23.66 -25.42 13.37
N THR A 346 22.65 -26.24 13.26
CA THR A 346 21.47 -26.01 12.43
C THR A 346 20.31 -25.39 13.18
N LEU A 347 20.32 -25.46 14.51
CA LEU A 347 19.34 -24.87 15.39
C LEU A 347 19.80 -23.49 15.86
N PRO A 348 18.90 -22.51 15.91
CA PRO A 348 19.21 -21.21 16.46
C PRO A 348 19.48 -21.29 17.97
N LEU A 349 20.39 -20.46 18.44
CA LEU A 349 20.62 -20.28 19.86
C LEU A 349 19.36 -19.77 20.56
N SER A 350 19.08 -20.28 21.73
CA SER A 350 18.00 -19.87 22.61
C SER A 350 18.51 -19.28 23.91
N GLY A 351 17.73 -18.39 24.52
CA GLY A 351 18.08 -17.75 25.77
C GLY A 351 16.91 -16.95 26.35
N LYS A 352 17.16 -16.28 27.46
CA LYS A 352 16.20 -15.34 28.00
C LYS A 352 16.15 -14.10 27.11
N ILE A 353 14.97 -13.75 26.59
CA ILE A 353 14.81 -12.55 25.77
C ILE A 353 15.01 -11.30 26.64
N ILE A 354 15.84 -10.40 26.16
CA ILE A 354 16.15 -9.11 26.79
C ILE A 354 16.02 -8.00 25.73
N GLY A 355 15.69 -6.80 26.13
CA GLY A 355 15.54 -5.69 25.18
C GLY A 355 14.98 -4.42 25.78
N THR A 356 14.77 -3.42 24.94
CA THR A 356 14.20 -2.14 25.32
C THR A 356 12.66 -2.23 25.25
N PRO A 357 11.95 -2.09 26.39
CA PRO A 357 10.51 -2.14 26.40
C PRO A 357 9.87 -0.92 25.74
N GLY A 358 8.66 -1.11 25.21
CA GLY A 358 7.83 -0.08 24.59
C GLY A 358 7.90 -0.11 23.07
N CYS A 359 6.72 -0.08 22.46
CA CYS A 359 6.54 -0.18 21.00
C CYS A 359 5.82 1.02 20.42
N TYR A 360 5.89 1.14 19.11
CA TYR A 360 5.09 2.10 18.33
C TYR A 360 3.60 1.88 18.61
N GLN A 361 2.84 2.96 18.77
CA GLN A 361 1.43 2.99 19.17
C GLN A 361 1.15 2.57 20.63
N HIS A 362 2.11 2.11 21.40
CA HIS A 362 1.96 1.74 22.82
C HIS A 362 0.86 0.67 23.07
N ASP A 363 0.58 -0.16 22.08
CA ASP A 363 -0.48 -1.18 22.11
C ASP A 363 0.03 -2.61 22.43
N GLY A 364 1.33 -2.75 22.60
CA GLY A 364 1.98 -4.04 22.87
C GLY A 364 2.13 -4.97 21.67
N THR A 365 1.69 -4.58 20.48
CA THR A 365 1.70 -5.45 19.28
C THR A 365 3.06 -5.54 18.62
N HIS A 366 3.99 -4.62 18.90
CA HIS A 366 5.28 -4.51 18.25
C HIS A 366 6.45 -4.47 19.26
N GLU A 367 6.37 -5.27 20.32
CA GLU A 367 7.39 -5.32 21.38
C GLU A 367 8.67 -6.08 20.95
N TYR A 368 9.78 -5.79 21.64
CA TYR A 368 11.07 -6.41 21.38
C TYR A 368 11.08 -7.95 21.50
N THR A 369 10.12 -8.51 22.21
CA THR A 369 9.95 -9.97 22.36
C THR A 369 9.55 -10.65 21.07
N ASN A 370 8.94 -9.92 20.13
CA ASN A 370 8.53 -10.46 18.84
C ASN A 370 9.71 -10.88 17.96
N VAL A 371 10.90 -10.34 18.23
CA VAL A 371 12.13 -10.64 17.45
C VAL A 371 12.59 -12.09 17.58
N PHE A 372 12.06 -12.82 18.56
CA PHE A 372 12.42 -14.20 18.87
C PHE A 372 11.20 -15.10 19.07
N ASP A 373 10.04 -14.76 18.50
CA ASP A 373 8.79 -15.53 18.67
C ASP A 373 8.58 -16.58 17.57
N GLY A 374 9.48 -16.68 16.62
CA GLY A 374 9.44 -17.61 15.48
C GLY A 374 8.46 -17.22 14.39
N LYS A 375 7.93 -15.99 14.41
CA LYS A 375 6.93 -15.51 13.48
C LYS A 375 7.48 -14.37 12.62
N THR A 376 7.77 -14.63 11.38
CA THR A 376 8.32 -13.63 10.44
C THR A 376 7.37 -12.48 10.10
N TRP A 377 6.11 -12.51 10.55
CA TRP A 377 5.08 -11.50 10.30
C TRP A 377 4.76 -10.61 11.52
N THR A 378 5.33 -10.89 12.67
CA THR A 378 5.41 -9.98 13.83
C THR A 378 6.68 -9.16 13.74
N SER A 379 6.77 -8.06 14.44
CA SER A 379 7.96 -7.21 14.39
C SER A 379 8.18 -6.44 15.69
N PHE A 380 9.40 -5.96 15.87
CA PHE A 380 9.73 -4.95 16.85
C PHE A 380 9.84 -3.59 16.18
N ASP A 381 8.99 -2.67 16.61
CA ASP A 381 9.00 -1.28 16.21
C ASP A 381 9.07 -0.41 17.46
N TYR A 382 10.25 0.05 17.77
CA TYR A 382 10.48 0.87 18.96
C TYR A 382 9.79 2.23 18.83
N PHE A 383 9.19 2.75 19.89
CA PHE A 383 8.43 4.01 19.84
C PHE A 383 9.29 5.26 19.69
N LYS A 384 10.61 5.19 19.96
CA LYS A 384 11.56 6.28 19.74
C LYS A 384 12.43 6.02 18.51
N PHE A 385 12.86 7.08 17.86
CA PHE A 385 13.72 7.00 16.68
C PHE A 385 15.10 6.37 16.93
N SER A 386 15.52 6.25 18.18
CA SER A 386 16.84 5.68 18.53
C SER A 386 16.81 4.99 19.88
N GLY A 387 17.75 4.07 20.09
CA GLY A 387 17.98 3.39 21.37
C GLY A 387 17.17 2.11 21.58
N GLY A 388 16.37 1.68 20.60
CA GLY A 388 15.71 0.38 20.64
C GLY A 388 16.67 -0.76 20.31
N TRP A 389 16.57 -1.87 21.06
CA TRP A 389 17.30 -3.08 20.81
C TRP A 389 16.57 -4.32 21.34
N ALA A 390 16.86 -5.48 20.75
CA ALA A 390 16.37 -6.78 21.17
C ALA A 390 17.50 -7.80 21.19
N GLY A 391 17.55 -8.68 22.18
CA GLY A 391 18.64 -9.63 22.33
C GLY A 391 18.33 -10.83 23.23
N LEU A 392 19.35 -11.65 23.45
CA LEU A 392 19.29 -12.87 24.27
C LEU A 392 20.38 -12.86 25.34
N ASP A 393 20.03 -13.28 26.57
CA ASP A 393 20.97 -13.81 27.56
C ASP A 393 21.04 -15.33 27.37
N LEU A 394 22.13 -15.80 26.83
CA LEU A 394 22.34 -17.23 26.52
C LEU A 394 22.65 -18.07 27.77
N GLY A 395 22.85 -17.45 28.96
CA GLY A 395 23.21 -18.13 30.18
C GLY A 395 24.64 -18.71 30.19
N ARG A 396 25.26 -18.82 29.03
CA ARG A 396 26.64 -19.31 28.82
C ARG A 396 27.36 -18.47 27.78
N LYS A 397 28.65 -18.52 27.72
CA LYS A 397 29.43 -17.90 26.64
C LYS A 397 29.43 -18.78 25.41
N VAL A 398 29.20 -18.18 24.26
CA VAL A 398 29.08 -18.85 22.95
C VAL A 398 29.77 -18.02 21.88
N GLN A 399 30.47 -18.69 20.98
CA GLN A 399 31.00 -18.07 19.76
C GLN A 399 29.89 -18.02 18.69
N ILE A 400 29.54 -16.82 18.26
CA ILE A 400 28.54 -16.63 17.21
C ILE A 400 29.24 -16.77 15.85
N ASP A 401 28.78 -17.72 15.04
CA ASP A 401 29.30 -17.93 13.68
C ASP A 401 28.41 -17.23 12.63
N ARG A 402 27.11 -17.33 12.77
CA ARG A 402 26.14 -16.90 11.77
C ARG A 402 24.95 -16.19 12.40
N ILE A 403 24.47 -15.17 11.72
CA ILE A 403 23.28 -14.42 12.09
C ILE A 403 22.29 -14.48 10.91
N VAL A 404 21.03 -14.79 11.18
CA VAL A 404 19.95 -14.71 10.21
C VAL A 404 18.95 -13.66 10.72
N TYR A 405 18.58 -12.71 9.90
CA TYR A 405 17.61 -11.70 10.28
C TYR A 405 16.56 -11.48 9.20
N THR A 406 15.36 -11.13 9.64
CA THR A 406 14.17 -10.88 8.85
C THR A 406 13.73 -9.43 9.04
N PRO A 407 13.62 -8.63 7.97
CA PRO A 407 13.10 -7.27 8.09
C PRO A 407 11.61 -7.29 8.45
N ARG A 408 11.12 -6.20 9.05
CA ARG A 408 9.68 -5.97 9.17
C ARG A 408 9.02 -6.10 7.79
N ASN A 409 7.94 -6.85 7.73
CA ASN A 409 7.17 -7.10 6.52
C ASN A 409 5.68 -7.32 6.88
N ARG A 410 4.83 -7.37 5.86
CA ARG A 410 3.39 -7.64 5.99
C ARG A 410 3.01 -9.01 5.46
N ASP A 411 3.87 -9.99 5.66
CA ASP A 411 3.62 -11.33 5.15
C ASP A 411 3.60 -11.42 3.60
N ASN A 412 4.35 -10.55 2.97
CA ASN A 412 4.42 -10.42 1.51
C ASN A 412 5.46 -11.32 0.84
N TYR A 413 6.41 -11.87 1.57
CA TYR A 413 7.42 -12.79 1.07
C TYR A 413 6.91 -14.23 0.91
N ILE A 414 7.62 -15.03 0.11
CA ILE A 414 7.38 -16.46 0.02
C ILE A 414 7.81 -17.13 1.33
N ARG A 415 6.91 -17.94 1.89
CA ARG A 415 7.14 -18.69 3.12
C ARG A 415 7.26 -20.18 2.86
N PRO A 416 8.29 -20.85 3.40
CA PRO A 416 8.34 -22.30 3.41
C PRO A 416 7.10 -22.91 4.07
N GLY A 417 6.52 -23.93 3.44
CA GLY A 417 5.32 -24.64 3.91
C GLY A 417 4.01 -24.15 3.32
N ASP A 418 3.94 -22.92 2.82
CA ASP A 418 2.73 -22.37 2.20
C ASP A 418 2.54 -22.87 0.76
N ILE A 419 1.28 -22.87 0.31
CA ILE A 419 0.89 -23.31 -1.04
C ILE A 419 0.60 -22.07 -1.88
N TYR A 420 1.31 -21.97 -2.99
CA TYR A 420 1.20 -20.87 -3.95
C TYR A 420 0.73 -21.34 -5.29
N GLU A 421 0.01 -20.49 -6.01
CA GLU A 421 -0.40 -20.72 -7.39
C GLU A 421 -0.11 -19.46 -8.21
N LEU A 422 0.68 -19.64 -9.28
CA LEU A 422 0.98 -18.54 -10.20
C LEU A 422 -0.09 -18.50 -11.29
N TYR A 423 -0.57 -17.30 -11.58
CA TYR A 423 -1.45 -17.02 -12.72
C TYR A 423 -0.77 -16.05 -13.67
N TYR A 424 -1.05 -16.20 -14.95
CA TYR A 424 -0.72 -15.23 -15.99
C TYR A 424 -1.99 -14.74 -16.68
N CYS A 425 -1.98 -13.48 -17.14
CA CYS A 425 -3.12 -12.88 -17.83
C CYS A 425 -3.03 -13.12 -19.35
N ASP A 426 -3.95 -13.93 -19.89
CA ASP A 426 -4.21 -14.06 -21.32
C ASP A 426 -5.71 -13.88 -21.52
N ARG A 427 -6.14 -12.64 -21.74
CA ARG A 427 -7.52 -12.14 -21.61
C ARG A 427 -8.12 -12.35 -20.22
N TYR A 428 -8.01 -13.56 -19.68
CA TYR A 428 -8.40 -13.96 -18.33
C TYR A 428 -7.21 -14.58 -17.61
N TRP A 429 -7.30 -14.67 -16.30
CA TRP A 429 -6.26 -15.32 -15.50
C TRP A 429 -6.22 -16.83 -15.80
N LYS A 430 -5.06 -17.34 -16.19
CA LYS A 430 -4.79 -18.75 -16.43
C LYS A 430 -3.77 -19.24 -15.42
N SER A 431 -4.02 -20.40 -14.80
CA SER A 431 -3.08 -21.01 -13.88
C SER A 431 -1.84 -21.53 -14.60
N ALA A 432 -0.67 -21.19 -14.08
CA ALA A 432 0.62 -21.77 -14.49
C ALA A 432 1.05 -22.92 -13.55
N GLY A 433 0.22 -23.26 -12.58
CA GLY A 433 0.45 -24.36 -11.67
C GLY A 433 0.57 -23.95 -10.21
N ARG A 434 0.50 -24.96 -9.35
CA ARG A 434 0.50 -24.82 -7.88
C ARG A 434 1.73 -25.49 -7.28
N ILE A 435 2.41 -24.80 -6.37
CA ILE A 435 3.64 -25.26 -5.72
C ILE A 435 3.48 -25.08 -4.19
N LYS A 436 3.83 -26.11 -3.42
CA LYS A 436 4.11 -25.98 -1.99
C LYS A 436 5.56 -25.56 -1.83
N SER A 437 5.79 -24.38 -1.24
CA SER A 437 7.14 -23.88 -1.06
C SER A 437 7.91 -24.68 -0.01
N THR A 438 9.15 -24.98 -0.27
CA THR A 438 10.10 -25.59 0.67
C THR A 438 11.18 -24.63 1.14
N VAL A 439 11.34 -23.51 0.41
CA VAL A 439 12.31 -22.45 0.67
C VAL A 439 11.61 -21.09 0.51
N ASP A 440 12.31 -19.99 0.70
CA ASP A 440 11.80 -18.63 0.57
C ASP A 440 11.70 -18.10 -0.89
N SER A 441 11.60 -19.03 -1.86
CA SER A 441 11.43 -18.72 -3.26
C SER A 441 10.62 -19.79 -3.99
N LEU A 442 10.08 -19.43 -5.16
CA LEU A 442 9.36 -20.33 -6.06
C LEU A 442 9.93 -20.22 -7.46
N VAL A 443 10.02 -21.34 -8.15
CA VAL A 443 10.44 -21.40 -9.56
C VAL A 443 9.31 -21.95 -10.41
N TYR A 444 8.85 -21.15 -11.37
CA TYR A 444 7.91 -21.58 -12.42
C TYR A 444 8.60 -21.54 -13.77
N ARG A 445 8.40 -22.59 -14.57
CA ARG A 445 9.07 -22.74 -15.86
C ARG A 445 8.11 -22.52 -17.03
N GLY A 446 8.65 -22.01 -18.15
CA GLY A 446 7.89 -21.84 -19.38
C GLY A 446 6.76 -20.83 -19.30
N ILE A 447 6.89 -19.80 -18.50
CA ILE A 447 5.89 -18.73 -18.34
C ILE A 447 5.95 -17.80 -19.55
N PRO A 448 4.81 -17.43 -20.17
CA PRO A 448 4.81 -16.47 -21.28
C PRO A 448 5.48 -15.16 -20.88
N GLN A 449 6.23 -14.57 -21.81
CA GLN A 449 6.80 -13.24 -21.65
C GLN A 449 5.77 -12.14 -21.94
N ASN A 450 6.05 -10.93 -21.49
CA ASN A 450 5.22 -9.75 -21.71
C ASN A 450 3.76 -9.90 -21.24
N VAL A 451 3.55 -10.59 -20.10
CA VAL A 451 2.23 -10.79 -19.51
C VAL A 451 2.20 -10.31 -18.06
N LEU A 452 1.02 -9.97 -17.59
CA LEU A 452 0.81 -9.78 -16.17
C LEU A 452 0.83 -11.12 -15.45
N LEU A 453 1.45 -11.13 -14.29
CA LEU A 453 1.52 -12.25 -13.37
C LEU A 453 0.83 -11.91 -12.06
N PHE A 454 0.25 -12.92 -11.43
CA PHE A 454 -0.40 -12.81 -10.13
C PHE A 454 -0.11 -14.07 -9.32
N LEU A 455 0.51 -13.90 -8.15
CA LEU A 455 0.85 -15.03 -7.28
C LEU A 455 -0.13 -15.08 -6.11
N ARG A 456 -0.95 -16.14 -6.07
CA ARG A 456 -1.90 -16.40 -4.97
C ARG A 456 -1.27 -17.29 -3.92
N ASN A 457 -1.41 -16.92 -2.66
CA ASN A 457 -1.10 -17.77 -1.52
C ASN A 457 -2.41 -18.41 -0.99
N HIS A 458 -2.58 -19.70 -1.22
CA HIS A 458 -3.77 -20.45 -0.79
C HIS A 458 -3.80 -20.77 0.71
N THR A 459 -2.67 -20.61 1.40
CA THR A 459 -2.57 -20.84 2.86
C THR A 459 -2.92 -19.57 3.63
N ARG A 460 -2.47 -18.38 3.15
CA ARG A 460 -2.63 -17.07 3.80
C ARG A 460 -2.77 -15.96 2.77
N GLY A 461 -3.87 -15.95 2.04
CA GLY A 461 -4.10 -15.06 0.92
C GLY A 461 -4.48 -13.63 1.31
N VAL A 462 -3.53 -12.85 1.87
CA VAL A 462 -3.70 -11.41 2.13
C VAL A 462 -2.63 -10.67 1.34
N ASP A 463 -2.89 -9.44 0.90
CA ASP A 463 -1.93 -8.56 0.22
C ASP A 463 -1.20 -9.19 -0.99
N GLU A 464 -1.97 -9.63 -1.96
CA GLU A 464 -1.47 -10.15 -3.24
C GLU A 464 -1.54 -9.06 -4.32
N ARG A 465 -0.54 -9.00 -5.22
CA ARG A 465 -0.42 -7.95 -6.24
C ARG A 465 -0.08 -8.49 -7.61
N VAL A 466 -0.53 -7.77 -8.62
CA VAL A 466 -0.15 -7.99 -10.01
C VAL A 466 1.25 -7.43 -10.27
N PHE A 467 2.06 -8.16 -11.02
CA PHE A 467 3.41 -7.77 -11.40
C PHE A 467 3.73 -8.27 -12.82
N VAL A 468 4.81 -7.77 -13.37
CA VAL A 468 5.47 -8.33 -14.57
C VAL A 468 6.83 -8.90 -14.18
N TYR A 469 7.35 -9.82 -14.96
CA TYR A 469 8.67 -10.39 -14.74
C TYR A 469 9.59 -10.02 -15.90
N GLU A 470 10.55 -9.14 -15.62
CA GLU A 470 11.47 -8.63 -16.62
C GLU A 470 12.90 -8.70 -16.10
N LYS A 471 13.84 -9.16 -16.96
CA LYS A 471 15.28 -9.22 -16.64
C LYS A 471 15.62 -9.95 -15.34
N GLY A 472 14.84 -10.96 -14.98
CA GLY A 472 15.06 -11.74 -13.76
C GLY A 472 14.43 -11.16 -12.49
N GLU A 473 13.63 -10.10 -12.60
CA GLU A 473 13.04 -9.39 -11.47
C GLU A 473 11.51 -9.29 -11.54
N GLN A 474 10.87 -9.29 -10.37
CA GLN A 474 9.45 -9.00 -10.20
C GLN A 474 9.25 -7.47 -10.16
N LEU A 475 8.59 -6.91 -11.17
CA LEU A 475 8.29 -5.48 -11.27
C LEU A 475 6.79 -5.25 -11.01
N TRP A 476 6.50 -4.58 -9.93
CA TRP A 476 5.13 -4.30 -9.48
C TRP A 476 4.57 -3.09 -10.21
N LYS A 477 3.32 -3.20 -10.68
CA LYS A 477 2.66 -2.17 -11.50
C LYS A 477 1.40 -1.64 -10.81
#